data_d13079189a8cfd20256e3ae5c34b19a0
#
_entry.id   d13079189a8cfd20256e3ae5c34b19a0
#
_cell.length_a   1.000
_cell.length_b   1.000
_cell.length_c   1.000
_cell.angle_alpha   90.00
_cell.angle_beta   90.00
_cell.angle_gamma   90.00
#
_symmetry.space_group_name_H-M   'P 1'
#
loop_
_entity.id
_entity.type
_entity.pdbx_description
1 polymer ?
#
loop_
_entity_poly.entity_id
_entity_poly.type
_entity_poly.pdbx_seq_one_letter_code
_entity_poly.pdbx_strand_id
1 'polypeptide(L)'
;MTTTNTKAVGVAYADPAFDSVQVGSTGVPISLTASGVLNGSYATTNATDGGDTRLYYSKLTWSGTASGEVYRGYASVSGVGGATAGTINGAHFTVGVDGGTVSGAANAIRATVGGTTAAPGGTLAAIQLDSNFDAGVTLPGTAAFMRVTDSNTTKVGSLLNLPAPASNTIFRAKSAAAVTHVIKIVASNGTPYYVMVSDAV
;
A
#
# COMPACT_ATOMS: atom_id res chain seq x y z
N MET A 1 17.99 -29.35 15.12
CA MET A 1 19.34 -28.81 14.82
C MET A 1 19.15 -27.56 14.01
N THR A 2 19.22 -26.40 14.63
CA THR A 2 19.18 -25.11 13.97
C THR A 2 20.58 -24.80 13.45
N THR A 3 20.81 -25.00 12.17
CA THR A 3 22.00 -24.49 11.51
C THR A 3 21.85 -22.98 11.35
N THR A 4 22.34 -22.24 12.31
CA THR A 4 22.56 -20.81 12.19
C THR A 4 23.71 -20.62 11.19
N ASN A 5 23.38 -20.46 9.91
CA ASN A 5 24.37 -20.11 8.91
C ASN A 5 24.65 -18.60 8.99
N THR A 6 25.37 -18.19 10.01
CA THR A 6 25.89 -16.83 10.15
C THR A 6 27.07 -16.64 9.20
N LYS A 7 26.80 -16.51 7.91
CA LYS A 7 27.75 -15.86 7.03
C LYS A 7 27.60 -14.36 7.21
N ALA A 8 28.31 -13.82 8.20
CA ALA A 8 28.55 -12.40 8.26
C ALA A 8 29.27 -12.01 6.97
N VAL A 9 28.72 -11.11 6.19
CA VAL A 9 29.49 -10.36 5.20
C VAL A 9 30.56 -9.65 6.01
N GLY A 10 31.83 -10.03 5.81
CA GLY A 10 32.93 -9.58 6.67
C GLY A 10 32.97 -8.06 6.73
N VAL A 11 32.84 -7.52 7.93
CA VAL A 11 32.87 -6.08 8.18
C VAL A 11 34.33 -5.63 8.17
N ALA A 12 34.89 -5.44 6.97
CA ALA A 12 36.17 -4.75 6.84
C ALA A 12 35.98 -3.22 6.70
N TYR A 13 34.76 -2.74 6.53
CA TYR A 13 34.45 -1.32 6.29
C TYR A 13 33.26 -0.88 7.15
N ALA A 14 33.40 0.25 7.80
CA ALA A 14 32.37 0.84 8.64
C ALA A 14 31.13 1.32 7.81
N ASP A 15 31.28 1.47 6.50
CA ASP A 15 30.25 1.99 5.59
C ASP A 15 30.38 1.34 4.20
N PRO A 16 29.93 0.06 4.05
CA PRO A 16 30.07 -0.66 2.79
C PRO A 16 29.11 -0.09 1.73
N ALA A 17 29.64 0.25 0.57
CA ALA A 17 28.90 0.57 -0.64
C ALA A 17 28.83 -0.65 -1.56
N PHE A 18 27.64 -0.96 -2.07
CA PHE A 18 27.42 -2.05 -3.04
C PHE A 18 26.78 -1.48 -4.31
N ASP A 19 27.24 -1.94 -5.46
CA ASP A 19 26.58 -1.63 -6.75
C ASP A 19 25.21 -2.29 -6.85
N SER A 20 25.07 -3.50 -6.30
CA SER A 20 23.81 -4.22 -6.22
C SER A 20 23.80 -5.26 -5.11
N VAL A 21 22.60 -5.56 -4.57
CA VAL A 21 22.37 -6.68 -3.67
C VAL A 21 21.21 -7.50 -4.20
N GLN A 22 21.47 -8.79 -4.48
CA GLN A 22 20.44 -9.73 -4.95
C GLN A 22 20.31 -10.90 -3.98
N VAL A 23 19.08 -11.23 -3.60
CA VAL A 23 18.73 -12.37 -2.74
C VAL A 23 17.84 -13.32 -3.53
N GLY A 24 18.42 -14.42 -4.02
CA GLY A 24 17.77 -15.32 -4.99
C GLY A 24 17.68 -14.73 -6.40
N SER A 25 17.04 -15.42 -7.31
CA SER A 25 16.72 -14.95 -8.67
C SER A 25 15.46 -15.64 -9.18
N THR A 26 14.91 -15.17 -10.32
CA THR A 26 13.77 -15.81 -10.98
C THR A 26 14.05 -17.26 -11.39
N GLY A 27 15.28 -17.55 -11.82
CA GLY A 27 15.69 -18.91 -12.21
C GLY A 27 16.13 -19.78 -11.02
N VAL A 28 16.56 -19.16 -9.92
CA VAL A 28 17.00 -19.85 -8.69
C VAL A 28 16.40 -19.13 -7.48
N PRO A 29 15.11 -19.30 -7.20
CA PRO A 29 14.48 -18.72 -6.05
C PRO A 29 14.96 -19.40 -4.76
N ILE A 30 14.95 -18.66 -3.64
CA ILE A 30 15.16 -19.25 -2.32
C ILE A 30 13.88 -19.99 -1.92
N SER A 31 13.99 -21.31 -1.66
CA SER A 31 12.90 -22.13 -1.18
C SER A 31 12.85 -22.13 0.35
N LEU A 32 11.71 -21.70 0.91
CA LEU A 32 11.43 -21.79 2.33
C LEU A 32 10.50 -22.97 2.59
N THR A 33 10.92 -23.91 3.42
CA THR A 33 10.15 -25.10 3.82
C THR A 33 9.41 -24.92 5.14
N ALA A 34 9.61 -23.81 5.81
CA ALA A 34 8.94 -23.41 7.05
C ALA A 34 8.66 -21.92 7.06
N SER A 35 7.72 -21.48 7.89
CA SER A 35 7.43 -20.06 8.10
C SER A 35 8.67 -19.32 8.60
N GLY A 36 8.92 -18.12 8.06
CA GLY A 36 10.08 -17.34 8.45
C GLY A 36 10.15 -16.00 7.72
N VAL A 37 11.15 -15.21 8.11
CA VAL A 37 11.49 -13.92 7.51
C VAL A 37 12.79 -14.09 6.74
N LEU A 38 12.75 -13.85 5.43
CA LEU A 38 13.95 -13.94 4.57
C LEU A 38 14.86 -12.72 4.72
N ASN A 39 14.27 -11.54 4.86
CA ASN A 39 15.00 -10.29 5.09
C ASN A 39 14.23 -9.44 6.11
N GLY A 40 14.86 -9.06 7.20
CA GLY A 40 14.24 -8.27 8.26
C GLY A 40 15.17 -7.19 8.77
N SER A 41 14.64 -6.01 9.08
CA SER A 41 15.36 -4.91 9.71
C SER A 41 14.55 -4.39 10.88
N TYR A 42 15.22 -4.26 12.03
CA TYR A 42 14.59 -3.91 13.31
C TYR A 42 15.39 -2.78 13.94
N ALA A 43 14.72 -1.73 14.39
CA ALA A 43 15.35 -0.63 15.07
C ALA A 43 14.43 0.00 16.12
N THR A 44 15.04 0.63 17.11
CA THR A 44 14.39 1.49 18.10
C THR A 44 15.05 2.86 18.04
N THR A 45 14.28 3.93 18.14
CA THR A 45 14.83 5.28 18.22
C THR A 45 14.36 5.98 19.49
N ASN A 46 15.24 6.79 20.07
CA ASN A 46 14.96 7.75 21.12
C ASN A 46 15.37 9.18 20.71
N ALA A 47 15.41 9.45 19.40
CA ALA A 47 15.77 10.75 18.87
C ALA A 47 14.82 11.86 19.36
N THR A 48 15.38 13.01 19.75
CA THR A 48 14.67 14.17 20.28
C THR A 48 14.95 15.45 19.49
N ASP A 49 15.69 15.35 18.40
CA ASP A 49 16.14 16.49 17.58
C ASP A 49 15.08 17.08 16.63
N GLY A 50 13.86 16.50 16.64
CA GLY A 50 12.77 16.93 15.76
C GLY A 50 12.90 16.51 14.30
N GLY A 51 13.94 15.74 13.96
CA GLY A 51 14.13 15.16 12.64
C GLY A 51 13.33 13.87 12.41
N ASP A 52 13.33 13.39 11.16
CA ASP A 52 12.72 12.12 10.79
C ASP A 52 13.69 10.95 10.96
N THR A 53 13.27 9.89 11.63
CA THR A 53 14.00 8.61 11.64
C THR A 53 13.38 7.68 10.59
N ARG A 54 14.23 7.14 9.70
CA ARG A 54 13.82 6.22 8.63
C ARG A 54 14.62 4.94 8.70
N LEU A 55 13.94 3.79 8.75
CA LEU A 55 14.60 2.48 8.69
C LEU A 55 15.01 2.14 7.25
N TYR A 56 14.19 2.54 6.27
CA TYR A 56 14.48 2.42 4.84
C TYR A 56 14.19 3.73 4.12
N TYR A 57 15.09 4.11 3.23
CA TYR A 57 14.91 5.23 2.32
C TYR A 57 15.38 4.84 0.93
N SER A 58 14.51 4.98 -0.05
CA SER A 58 14.83 4.72 -1.45
C SER A 58 14.37 5.86 -2.32
N LYS A 59 15.22 6.30 -3.25
CA LYS A 59 14.94 7.38 -4.18
C LYS A 59 15.37 6.96 -5.57
N LEU A 60 14.50 7.15 -6.55
CA LEU A 60 14.80 7.04 -7.96
C LEU A 60 14.57 8.37 -8.63
N THR A 61 15.58 8.90 -9.31
CA THR A 61 15.48 10.11 -10.12
C THR A 61 15.51 9.71 -11.59
N TRP A 62 14.51 10.10 -12.34
CA TRP A 62 14.36 9.76 -13.74
C TRP A 62 14.96 10.85 -14.62
N SER A 63 15.83 10.46 -15.56
CA SER A 63 16.40 11.37 -16.59
C SER A 63 16.23 10.85 -18.02
N GLY A 64 15.58 9.72 -18.19
CA GLY A 64 15.36 9.06 -19.48
C GLY A 64 13.88 8.96 -19.86
N THR A 65 13.60 8.15 -20.89
CA THR A 65 12.26 7.92 -21.44
C THR A 65 11.63 6.59 -21.02
N ALA A 66 12.37 5.73 -20.31
CA ALA A 66 11.85 4.44 -19.84
C ALA A 66 10.83 4.61 -18.69
N SER A 67 10.06 3.59 -18.39
CA SER A 67 9.20 3.49 -17.22
C SER A 67 9.92 2.80 -16.06
N GLY A 68 9.46 2.95 -14.82
CA GLY A 68 10.01 2.24 -13.69
C GLY A 68 9.31 2.46 -12.34
N GLU A 69 9.80 1.73 -11.37
CA GLU A 69 9.24 1.63 -10.03
C GLU A 69 10.36 1.68 -8.99
N VAL A 70 10.12 2.27 -7.84
CA VAL A 70 11.04 2.22 -6.70
C VAL A 70 10.87 0.92 -5.92
N TYR A 71 9.64 0.47 -5.76
CA TYR A 71 9.29 -0.78 -5.09
C TYR A 71 8.24 -1.54 -5.89
N ARG A 72 8.46 -2.84 -6.02
CA ARG A 72 7.47 -3.77 -6.58
C ARG A 72 7.34 -4.98 -5.67
N GLY A 73 6.14 -5.21 -5.13
CA GLY A 73 5.78 -6.44 -4.42
C GLY A 73 4.90 -7.32 -5.30
N TYR A 74 5.17 -8.63 -5.32
CA TYR A 74 4.35 -9.60 -6.01
C TYR A 74 4.21 -10.86 -5.18
N ALA A 75 2.98 -11.28 -4.94
CA ALA A 75 2.67 -12.52 -4.26
C ALA A 75 1.62 -13.30 -5.06
N SER A 76 1.82 -14.59 -5.24
CA SER A 76 0.91 -15.46 -5.98
C SER A 76 0.72 -16.81 -5.29
N VAL A 77 -0.40 -17.45 -5.58
CA VAL A 77 -0.67 -18.85 -5.18
C VAL A 77 -0.55 -19.73 -6.42
N SER A 78 0.34 -20.72 -6.39
CA SER A 78 0.51 -21.66 -7.50
C SER A 78 -0.72 -22.54 -7.65
N GLY A 79 -1.18 -22.76 -8.89
CA GLY A 79 -2.19 -23.78 -9.21
C GLY A 79 -1.65 -25.22 -9.23
N VAL A 80 -0.31 -25.38 -9.19
CA VAL A 80 0.33 -26.69 -9.25
C VAL A 80 0.18 -27.41 -7.91
N GLY A 81 -0.30 -28.67 -7.94
CA GLY A 81 -0.46 -29.49 -6.74
C GLY A 81 -1.64 -29.06 -5.84
N GLY A 82 -2.55 -28.22 -6.31
CA GLY A 82 -3.72 -27.80 -5.53
C GLY A 82 -3.38 -26.91 -4.33
N ALA A 83 -2.33 -26.08 -4.46
CA ALA A 83 -1.91 -25.17 -3.40
C ALA A 83 -3.07 -24.23 -2.99
N THR A 84 -3.25 -24.05 -1.68
CA THR A 84 -4.23 -23.14 -1.09
C THR A 84 -3.55 -22.24 -0.09
N ALA A 85 -3.98 -20.97 -0.01
CA ALA A 85 -3.51 -20.02 0.98
C ALA A 85 -4.69 -19.50 1.81
N GLY A 86 -4.47 -19.29 3.10
CA GLY A 86 -5.47 -18.66 3.96
C GLY A 86 -5.61 -17.18 3.61
N THR A 87 -4.51 -16.43 3.71
CA THR A 87 -4.44 -15.02 3.31
C THR A 87 -3.12 -14.78 2.61
N ILE A 88 -3.14 -14.01 1.53
CA ILE A 88 -1.95 -13.60 0.79
C ILE A 88 -2.03 -12.07 0.54
N ASN A 89 -0.93 -11.37 0.85
CA ASN A 89 -0.82 -9.93 0.65
C ASN A 89 0.46 -9.63 -0.15
N GLY A 90 0.39 -8.74 -1.13
CA GLY A 90 1.57 -8.20 -1.80
C GLY A 90 2.38 -7.27 -0.89
N ALA A 91 1.69 -6.57 0.02
CA ALA A 91 2.27 -5.77 1.10
C ALA A 91 1.30 -5.68 2.28
N HIS A 92 1.84 -5.54 3.50
CA HIS A 92 1.07 -5.30 4.70
C HIS A 92 1.77 -4.21 5.53
N PHE A 93 1.07 -3.10 5.77
CA PHE A 93 1.57 -1.95 6.52
C PHE A 93 0.70 -1.72 7.75
N THR A 94 1.35 -1.53 8.90
CA THR A 94 0.68 -1.26 10.17
C THR A 94 1.35 -0.09 10.87
N VAL A 95 0.56 0.82 11.43
CA VAL A 95 0.99 1.78 12.45
C VAL A 95 0.25 1.47 13.74
N GLY A 96 0.98 1.24 14.84
CA GLY A 96 0.45 1.04 16.18
C GLY A 96 0.75 2.26 17.05
N VAL A 97 -0.21 2.62 17.92
CA VAL A 97 -0.03 3.66 18.95
C VAL A 97 -0.31 3.01 20.31
N ASP A 98 0.74 2.41 20.89
CA ASP A 98 0.65 1.56 22.07
C ASP A 98 1.02 2.34 23.34
N GLY A 99 0.09 3.18 23.83
CA GLY A 99 0.25 3.97 25.04
C GLY A 99 1.04 5.27 24.90
N GLY A 100 1.56 5.59 23.72
CA GLY A 100 2.17 6.88 23.41
C GLY A 100 1.16 7.90 22.87
N THR A 101 1.64 9.12 22.60
CA THR A 101 0.85 10.19 21.99
C THR A 101 1.45 10.60 20.65
N VAL A 102 0.61 10.71 19.63
CA VAL A 102 0.97 11.27 18.33
C VAL A 102 0.27 12.62 18.18
N SER A 103 1.02 13.72 18.22
CA SER A 103 0.46 15.08 18.11
C SER A 103 0.05 15.47 16.69
N GLY A 104 0.56 14.77 15.68
CA GLY A 104 0.21 14.92 14.27
C GLY A 104 -0.71 13.80 13.79
N ALA A 105 -0.40 13.22 12.65
CA ALA A 105 -1.14 12.12 12.05
C ALA A 105 -0.37 10.80 12.16
N ALA A 106 -1.05 9.71 12.53
CA ALA A 106 -0.54 8.34 12.44
C ALA A 106 -1.14 7.66 11.20
N ASN A 107 -0.32 7.33 10.23
CA ASN A 107 -0.76 6.72 8.98
C ASN A 107 0.06 5.45 8.69
N ALA A 108 -0.60 4.34 8.40
CA ALA A 108 0.07 3.14 7.90
C ALA A 108 0.62 3.34 6.48
N ILE A 109 -0.10 4.11 5.65
CA ILE A 109 0.32 4.53 4.31
C ILE A 109 0.06 6.02 4.16
N ARG A 110 1.08 6.77 3.71
CA ARG A 110 0.94 8.14 3.26
C ARG A 110 1.38 8.23 1.81
N ALA A 111 0.45 8.47 0.89
CA ALA A 111 0.71 8.65 -0.53
C ALA A 111 0.56 10.13 -0.90
N THR A 112 1.58 10.69 -1.56
CA THR A 112 1.61 12.10 -1.93
C THR A 112 2.02 12.22 -3.40
N VAL A 113 1.30 13.03 -4.15
CA VAL A 113 1.68 13.52 -5.47
C VAL A 113 2.08 14.98 -5.37
N GLY A 114 3.08 15.41 -6.12
CA GLY A 114 3.54 16.79 -6.10
C GLY A 114 4.51 17.07 -7.26
N GLY A 115 4.76 18.32 -7.51
CA GLY A 115 5.68 18.80 -8.52
C GLY A 115 5.88 20.32 -8.38
N THR A 116 6.86 20.88 -9.10
CA THR A 116 7.20 22.30 -8.98
C THR A 116 6.92 23.12 -10.25
N THR A 117 7.24 22.59 -11.43
CA THR A 117 7.26 23.40 -12.66
C THR A 117 6.59 22.78 -13.87
N ALA A 118 6.41 21.48 -13.92
CA ALA A 118 5.83 20.78 -15.07
C ALA A 118 4.51 20.11 -14.73
N ALA A 119 3.53 20.22 -15.64
CA ALA A 119 2.30 19.46 -15.55
C ALA A 119 2.52 18.04 -16.09
N PRO A 120 1.92 17.00 -15.46
CA PRO A 120 1.94 15.65 -16.01
C PRO A 120 1.15 15.60 -17.32
N GLY A 121 1.70 14.91 -18.33
CA GLY A 121 1.08 14.76 -19.64
C GLY A 121 -0.03 13.69 -19.71
N GLY A 122 -0.18 12.91 -18.65
CA GLY A 122 -1.16 11.84 -18.55
C GLY A 122 -1.93 11.89 -17.23
N THR A 123 -2.34 10.73 -16.73
CA THR A 123 -3.01 10.62 -15.43
C THR A 123 -2.02 10.79 -14.29
N LEU A 124 -2.37 11.60 -13.29
CA LEU A 124 -1.66 11.74 -12.03
C LEU A 124 -2.56 11.29 -10.89
N ALA A 125 -2.15 10.26 -10.16
CA ALA A 125 -2.87 9.76 -9.01
C ALA A 125 -1.90 9.39 -7.87
N ALA A 126 -2.28 9.65 -6.63
CA ALA A 126 -1.53 9.19 -5.46
C ALA A 126 -1.69 7.67 -5.24
N ILE A 127 -2.84 7.11 -5.61
CA ILE A 127 -3.15 5.68 -5.55
C ILE A 127 -3.91 5.34 -6.83
N GLN A 128 -3.43 4.33 -7.56
CA GLN A 128 -4.13 3.72 -8.68
C GLN A 128 -4.47 2.28 -8.30
N LEU A 129 -5.70 1.87 -8.54
CA LEU A 129 -6.21 0.53 -8.26
C LEU A 129 -6.68 -0.09 -9.58
N ASP A 130 -5.96 -1.12 -10.02
CA ASP A 130 -6.23 -1.82 -11.28
C ASP A 130 -6.69 -3.26 -11.04
N SER A 131 -7.45 -3.81 -11.97
CA SER A 131 -7.72 -5.24 -12.06
C SER A 131 -7.29 -5.76 -13.42
N ASN A 132 -6.68 -6.94 -13.43
CA ASN A 132 -6.22 -7.61 -14.64
C ASN A 132 -6.55 -9.12 -14.57
N PHE A 133 -7.84 -9.44 -14.59
CA PHE A 133 -8.31 -10.81 -14.63
C PHE A 133 -8.56 -11.23 -16.07
N ASP A 134 -8.17 -12.46 -16.41
CA ASP A 134 -8.44 -13.07 -17.70
C ASP A 134 -9.94 -13.28 -17.91
N ALA A 135 -10.36 -13.34 -19.17
CA ALA A 135 -11.73 -13.64 -19.53
C ALA A 135 -12.15 -15.02 -18.97
N GLY A 136 -13.35 -15.10 -18.41
CA GLY A 136 -13.90 -16.32 -17.82
C GLY A 136 -13.60 -16.54 -16.34
N VAL A 137 -12.79 -15.70 -15.71
CA VAL A 137 -12.61 -15.75 -14.26
C VAL A 137 -13.87 -15.28 -13.55
N THR A 138 -14.43 -16.14 -12.67
CA THR A 138 -15.58 -15.80 -11.84
C THR A 138 -15.10 -15.24 -10.50
N LEU A 139 -15.43 -13.98 -10.24
CA LEU A 139 -15.11 -13.33 -8.97
C LEU A 139 -16.23 -13.54 -7.95
N PRO A 140 -15.90 -13.65 -6.64
CA PRO A 140 -16.91 -13.65 -5.59
C PRO A 140 -17.68 -12.32 -5.57
N GLY A 141 -18.95 -12.35 -5.18
CA GLY A 141 -19.79 -11.16 -5.11
C GLY A 141 -19.30 -10.05 -4.16
N THR A 142 -18.35 -10.38 -3.30
CA THR A 142 -17.66 -9.45 -2.37
C THR A 142 -16.32 -8.94 -2.89
N ALA A 143 -15.94 -9.27 -4.14
CA ALA A 143 -14.72 -8.74 -4.75
C ALA A 143 -14.80 -7.21 -4.85
N ALA A 144 -13.77 -6.52 -4.43
CA ALA A 144 -13.71 -5.06 -4.41
C ALA A 144 -12.27 -4.56 -4.51
N PHE A 145 -12.06 -3.40 -5.10
CA PHE A 145 -10.77 -2.71 -5.06
C PHE A 145 -10.36 -2.26 -3.66
N MET A 146 -11.33 -1.89 -2.83
CA MET A 146 -11.10 -1.52 -1.43
C MET A 146 -12.04 -2.32 -0.54
N ARG A 147 -11.46 -3.04 0.43
CA ARG A 147 -12.21 -3.72 1.48
C ARG A 147 -11.91 -3.05 2.81
N VAL A 148 -12.95 -2.61 3.51
CA VAL A 148 -12.87 -2.06 4.85
C VAL A 148 -13.47 -3.06 5.83
N THR A 149 -12.72 -3.39 6.88
CA THR A 149 -13.19 -4.24 7.98
C THR A 149 -12.94 -3.52 9.29
N ASP A 150 -13.92 -3.53 10.17
CA ASP A 150 -13.87 -2.92 11.48
C ASP A 150 -14.53 -3.87 12.48
N SER A 151 -13.77 -4.88 12.89
CA SER A 151 -14.26 -6.00 13.72
C SER A 151 -14.10 -5.79 15.23
N ASN A 152 -13.31 -4.79 15.66
CA ASN A 152 -13.04 -4.55 17.07
C ASN A 152 -14.20 -3.86 17.79
N THR A 153 -14.15 -3.84 19.11
CA THR A 153 -15.16 -3.21 19.97
C THR A 153 -15.22 -1.69 19.76
N THR A 154 -14.06 -1.04 19.70
CA THR A 154 -13.96 0.39 19.36
C THR A 154 -13.93 0.54 17.85
N LYS A 155 -14.85 1.32 17.31
CA LYS A 155 -15.08 1.49 15.87
C LYS A 155 -14.47 2.77 15.32
N VAL A 156 -14.01 2.72 14.07
CA VAL A 156 -13.63 3.91 13.30
C VAL A 156 -14.91 4.61 12.85
N GLY A 157 -15.04 5.90 13.17
CA GLY A 157 -16.29 6.65 12.94
C GLY A 157 -16.56 7.01 11.48
N SER A 158 -15.54 7.01 10.59
CA SER A 158 -15.71 7.45 9.20
C SER A 158 -14.81 6.69 8.24
N LEU A 159 -15.31 6.42 7.05
CA LEU A 159 -14.51 5.88 5.94
C LEU A 159 -13.59 6.94 5.32
N LEU A 160 -14.07 8.16 5.20
CA LEU A 160 -13.36 9.30 4.62
C LEU A 160 -13.42 10.50 5.56
N ASN A 161 -12.29 11.19 5.71
CA ASN A 161 -12.23 12.50 6.33
C ASN A 161 -11.82 13.51 5.24
N LEU A 162 -12.77 14.34 4.83
CA LEU A 162 -12.60 15.32 3.78
C LEU A 162 -12.41 16.72 4.37
N PRO A 163 -11.74 17.65 3.66
CA PRO A 163 -11.65 19.04 4.10
C PRO A 163 -13.04 19.66 4.23
N ALA A 164 -13.17 20.73 5.01
CA ALA A 164 -14.41 21.49 5.09
C ALA A 164 -14.86 21.94 3.69
N PRO A 165 -16.18 21.98 3.41
CA PRO A 165 -16.69 22.42 2.10
C PRO A 165 -16.24 23.85 1.80
N ALA A 166 -15.61 24.04 0.66
CA ALA A 166 -15.20 25.37 0.15
C ALA A 166 -15.26 25.37 -1.38
N SER A 167 -15.28 26.54 -1.98
CA SER A 167 -15.15 26.68 -3.42
C SER A 167 -13.78 26.14 -3.88
N ASN A 168 -13.74 25.50 -5.04
CA ASN A 168 -12.53 24.93 -5.66
C ASN A 168 -11.83 23.80 -4.85
N THR A 169 -12.54 23.14 -3.93
CA THR A 169 -12.04 21.95 -3.24
C THR A 169 -12.71 20.67 -3.75
N ILE A 170 -12.13 19.51 -3.41
CA ILE A 170 -12.72 18.21 -3.73
C ILE A 170 -14.08 17.95 -3.05
N PHE A 171 -14.36 18.69 -1.96
CA PHE A 171 -15.63 18.64 -1.25
C PHE A 171 -16.20 20.05 -1.18
N ARG A 172 -17.27 20.31 -1.92
CA ARG A 172 -17.93 21.61 -2.04
C ARG A 172 -19.43 21.49 -1.99
N ALA A 173 -20.08 22.54 -1.48
CA ALA A 173 -21.55 22.62 -1.56
C ALA A 173 -22.00 22.76 -3.02
N LYS A 174 -23.08 22.07 -3.37
CA LYS A 174 -23.76 22.18 -4.64
C LYS A 174 -25.25 22.48 -4.39
N SER A 175 -25.81 23.42 -5.15
CA SER A 175 -27.26 23.63 -5.20
C SER A 175 -27.95 22.40 -5.78
N ALA A 176 -29.26 22.26 -5.61
CA ALA A 176 -30.04 21.11 -6.04
C ALA A 176 -29.65 20.65 -7.45
N ALA A 177 -29.21 19.41 -7.56
CA ALA A 177 -28.84 18.76 -8.81
C ALA A 177 -29.55 17.40 -8.90
N ALA A 178 -29.96 17.03 -10.13
CA ALA A 178 -30.51 15.70 -10.36
C ALA A 178 -29.43 14.64 -10.12
N VAL A 179 -29.81 13.50 -9.55
CA VAL A 179 -28.96 12.31 -9.47
C VAL A 179 -28.89 11.69 -10.85
N THR A 180 -27.71 11.65 -11.45
CA THR A 180 -27.52 11.10 -12.80
C THR A 180 -26.78 9.78 -12.80
N HIS A 181 -25.95 9.54 -11.76
CA HIS A 181 -25.13 8.35 -11.62
C HIS A 181 -25.11 7.85 -10.18
N VAL A 182 -24.65 6.62 -9.98
CA VAL A 182 -24.46 6.02 -8.66
C VAL A 182 -23.12 5.30 -8.57
N ILE A 183 -22.48 5.36 -7.40
CA ILE A 183 -21.34 4.51 -7.06
C ILE A 183 -21.87 3.38 -6.18
N LYS A 184 -21.75 2.13 -6.65
CA LYS A 184 -22.16 0.95 -5.89
C LYS A 184 -21.16 0.62 -4.79
N ILE A 185 -21.64 0.44 -3.57
CA ILE A 185 -20.90 -0.09 -2.44
C ILE A 185 -21.61 -1.37 -2.00
N VAL A 186 -20.87 -2.42 -1.66
CA VAL A 186 -21.45 -3.68 -1.20
C VAL A 186 -21.04 -3.91 0.25
N ALA A 187 -22.00 -4.13 1.15
CA ALA A 187 -21.72 -4.51 2.53
C ALA A 187 -21.18 -5.95 2.61
N SER A 188 -20.54 -6.31 3.73
CA SER A 188 -19.95 -7.63 3.93
C SER A 188 -20.95 -8.81 3.87
N ASN A 189 -22.24 -8.53 4.10
CA ASN A 189 -23.35 -9.48 3.95
C ASN A 189 -23.88 -9.59 2.51
N GLY A 190 -23.26 -8.91 1.52
CA GLY A 190 -23.68 -8.89 0.13
C GLY A 190 -24.74 -7.85 -0.22
N THR A 191 -25.27 -7.09 0.74
CA THR A 191 -26.30 -6.06 0.48
C THR A 191 -25.68 -4.87 -0.27
N PRO A 192 -26.23 -4.47 -1.44
CA PRO A 192 -25.74 -3.30 -2.16
C PRO A 192 -26.30 -1.99 -1.56
N TYR A 193 -25.45 -0.98 -1.49
CA TYR A 193 -25.78 0.43 -1.23
C TYR A 193 -25.27 1.29 -2.38
N TYR A 194 -25.82 2.49 -2.52
CA TYR A 194 -25.47 3.39 -3.61
C TYR A 194 -25.20 4.80 -3.10
N VAL A 195 -24.03 5.33 -3.42
CA VAL A 195 -23.73 6.76 -3.27
C VAL A 195 -24.23 7.46 -4.53
N MET A 196 -25.15 8.40 -4.35
CA MET A 196 -25.73 9.18 -5.44
C MET A 196 -24.74 10.28 -5.86
N VAL A 197 -24.51 10.39 -7.17
CA VAL A 197 -23.65 11.41 -7.79
C VAL A 197 -24.37 12.09 -8.94
N SER A 198 -23.95 13.29 -9.26
CA SER A 198 -24.53 14.08 -10.36
C SER A 198 -23.42 14.61 -11.25
N ASP A 199 -23.59 14.53 -12.54
CA ASP A 199 -22.77 15.18 -13.57
C ASP A 199 -23.27 16.59 -13.92
N ALA A 200 -24.37 17.03 -13.32
CA ALA A 200 -24.89 18.38 -13.53
C ALA A 200 -23.88 19.41 -12.96
N VAL A 201 -23.44 20.32 -13.80
CA VAL A 201 -22.49 21.41 -13.50
C VAL A 201 -23.26 22.67 -13.07
#